data_b1567ae27bb372ab5084307eb42dcf93
#
_entry.id   b1567ae27bb372ab5084307eb42dcf93
#
_cell.length_a   1.000
_cell.length_b   1.000
_cell.length_c   1.000
_cell.angle_alpha   90.00
_cell.angle_beta   90.00
_cell.angle_gamma   90.00
#
_symmetry.space_group_name_H-M   'P 1'
#
loop_
_entity.id
_entity.type
_entity.pdbx_description
1 polymer ?
#
loop_
_entity_poly.entity_id
_entity_poly.type
_entity_poly.pdbx_seq_one_letter_code
_entity_poly.pdbx_strand_id
1 'polypeptide(L)'
;MDKPYSTIGSRMAGLNETWLAKTREPILEPELTVIDPHHHLWDFPEHRYLLQDILADTGSGHDICQTVFLECTAFYRAAGPEAEKPIGEVEFVNGQAAMSASGQYGTTRIATGIVGLADLRLGARVEQVLEKQIAVGGGRFKGIRFVASFDNMEPQIHNGHTNPTATTYQDDVRFHEGFAVLGKLGLTFDAWVYHTGIPTLTALARKFSDQPIVLDHCGGPLGLGYWASRRDEVLTSWRRDIRELARCENVMIKLGGLGMRVNGFDFHKRERPPTSEELAAAWRPYIETCIEAFGPKRAMFESNFPVDKLSGSYAVYWNAFKRLAAGASADEKAQLFRETARSFYRLPRLYGPNRESRQ
;
A
#
# COMPACT_ATOMS: atom_id res chain seq x y z
N MET A 1 7.77 -28.22 2.67
CA MET A 1 6.37 -27.91 2.30
C MET A 1 6.14 -26.46 2.74
N ASP A 2 6.05 -25.56 1.79
CA ASP A 2 5.76 -24.15 2.10
C ASP A 2 4.37 -24.08 2.72
N LYS A 3 4.26 -23.48 3.91
CA LYS A 3 2.97 -23.24 4.57
C LYS A 3 2.08 -22.42 3.62
N PRO A 4 0.79 -22.71 3.51
CA PRO A 4 -0.10 -21.92 2.66
C PRO A 4 -0.07 -20.45 3.11
N TYR A 5 -0.16 -19.53 2.16
CA TYR A 5 -0.06 -18.07 2.33
C TYR A 5 -1.16 -17.43 3.22
N SER A 6 -1.79 -18.20 4.09
CA SER A 6 -3.01 -17.83 4.80
C SER A 6 -2.86 -16.96 6.04
N THR A 7 -1.61 -16.65 6.46
CA THR A 7 -1.38 -15.74 7.60
C THR A 7 -0.28 -14.72 7.28
N ILE A 8 -0.36 -13.52 7.83
CA ILE A 8 0.64 -12.46 7.64
C ILE A 8 2.03 -12.94 8.09
N GLY A 9 2.12 -13.71 9.19
CA GLY A 9 3.37 -14.33 9.66
C GLY A 9 4.04 -15.20 8.59
N SER A 10 3.25 -15.98 7.79
CA SER A 10 3.81 -16.78 6.70
C SER A 10 4.37 -15.94 5.55
N ARG A 11 3.90 -14.70 5.37
CA ARG A 11 4.42 -13.78 4.34
C ARG A 11 5.79 -13.25 4.69
N MET A 12 6.11 -13.13 5.98
CA MET A 12 7.40 -12.64 6.48
C MET A 12 8.38 -13.77 6.81
N ALA A 13 7.96 -15.04 6.68
CA ALA A 13 8.85 -16.17 6.88
C ALA A 13 10.06 -16.10 5.94
N GLY A 14 11.26 -16.01 6.53
CA GLY A 14 12.53 -15.92 5.80
C GLY A 14 13.08 -14.49 5.67
N LEU A 15 12.52 -13.47 6.36
CA LEU A 15 13.19 -12.18 6.50
C LEU A 15 14.57 -12.39 7.16
N ASN A 16 15.60 -11.84 6.54
CA ASN A 16 16.99 -12.02 6.96
C ASN A 16 17.78 -10.72 6.81
N GLU A 17 17.97 -10.02 7.93
CA GLU A 17 18.71 -8.74 7.96
C GLU A 17 20.17 -8.88 7.50
N THR A 18 20.81 -10.02 7.79
CA THR A 18 22.17 -10.29 7.30
C THR A 18 22.20 -10.42 5.79
N TRP A 19 21.20 -11.03 5.19
CA TRP A 19 21.06 -11.10 3.74
C TRP A 19 20.79 -9.72 3.15
N LEU A 20 19.88 -8.95 3.73
CA LEU A 20 19.57 -7.58 3.30
C LEU A 20 20.81 -6.67 3.30
N ALA A 21 21.67 -6.81 4.30
CA ALA A 21 22.91 -6.03 4.44
C ALA A 21 23.98 -6.30 3.35
N LYS A 22 23.82 -7.36 2.55
CA LYS A 22 24.76 -7.68 1.45
C LYS A 22 24.66 -6.72 0.27
N THR A 23 23.56 -5.98 0.12
CA THR A 23 23.37 -4.99 -0.95
C THR A 23 23.18 -3.61 -0.32
N ARG A 24 24.18 -2.75 -0.50
CA ARG A 24 24.18 -1.36 -0.05
C ARG A 24 24.56 -0.46 -1.21
N GLU A 25 23.88 0.67 -1.33
CA GLU A 25 24.08 1.64 -2.39
C GLU A 25 24.12 3.07 -1.83
N PRO A 26 24.82 4.00 -2.47
CA PRO A 26 24.66 5.42 -2.22
C PRO A 26 23.20 5.83 -2.47
N ILE A 27 22.67 6.73 -1.64
CA ILE A 27 21.32 7.24 -1.79
C ILE A 27 21.26 8.18 -3.00
N LEU A 28 20.34 7.90 -3.91
CA LEU A 28 20.07 8.76 -5.06
C LEU A 28 19.15 9.91 -4.63
N GLU A 29 19.40 11.11 -5.13
CA GLU A 29 18.59 12.30 -4.88
C GLU A 29 18.14 12.41 -3.40
N PRO A 30 19.09 12.49 -2.44
CA PRO A 30 18.75 12.46 -1.01
C PRO A 30 17.87 13.64 -0.58
N GLU A 31 17.87 14.75 -1.35
CA GLU A 31 17.05 15.95 -1.09
C GLU A 31 15.60 15.81 -1.56
N LEU A 32 15.28 14.79 -2.36
CA LEU A 32 13.91 14.57 -2.82
C LEU A 32 13.03 14.10 -1.66
N THR A 33 12.15 15.00 -1.20
CA THR A 33 11.23 14.71 -0.10
C THR A 33 10.16 13.72 -0.52
N VAL A 34 9.93 12.70 0.32
CA VAL A 34 9.05 11.57 0.07
C VAL A 34 7.96 11.48 1.16
N ILE A 35 6.75 11.16 0.73
CA ILE A 35 5.69 10.58 1.58
C ILE A 35 5.54 9.13 1.16
N ASP A 36 5.71 8.20 2.10
CA ASP A 36 5.45 6.78 1.87
C ASP A 36 3.99 6.45 2.19
N PRO A 37 3.13 6.25 1.18
CA PRO A 37 1.69 6.09 1.38
C PRO A 37 1.26 4.66 1.71
N HIS A 38 2.20 3.75 2.06
CA HIS A 38 1.84 2.38 2.36
C HIS A 38 2.88 1.65 3.20
N HIS A 39 2.60 1.50 4.47
CA HIS A 39 3.34 0.61 5.34
C HIS A 39 2.41 -0.06 6.36
N HIS A 40 2.93 -1.06 7.06
CA HIS A 40 2.23 -1.77 8.13
C HIS A 40 3.01 -1.70 9.43
N LEU A 41 2.32 -1.94 10.55
CA LEU A 41 2.92 -2.13 11.87
C LEU A 41 2.24 -3.33 12.53
N TRP A 42 3.03 -4.28 13.02
CA TRP A 42 2.51 -5.47 13.68
C TRP A 42 3.49 -6.07 14.69
N ASP A 43 2.97 -6.91 15.58
CA ASP A 43 3.75 -7.74 16.48
C ASP A 43 3.18 -9.16 16.45
N PHE A 44 3.69 -9.98 15.53
CA PHE A 44 3.32 -11.37 15.39
C PHE A 44 4.43 -12.27 15.95
N PRO A 45 4.13 -13.48 16.44
CA PRO A 45 5.12 -14.35 17.07
C PRO A 45 6.38 -14.62 16.22
N GLU A 46 6.25 -14.59 14.90
CA GLU A 46 7.34 -14.88 13.96
C GLU A 46 8.05 -13.61 13.46
N HIS A 47 7.43 -12.44 13.62
CA HIS A 47 7.99 -11.18 13.13
C HIS A 47 7.34 -9.97 13.79
N ARG A 48 8.17 -9.08 14.31
CA ARG A 48 7.76 -7.77 14.84
C ARG A 48 8.23 -6.65 13.92
N TYR A 49 7.36 -5.67 13.69
CA TYR A 49 7.69 -4.44 12.99
C TYR A 49 6.85 -3.29 13.56
N LEU A 50 7.47 -2.47 14.41
CA LEU A 50 6.85 -1.39 15.16
C LEU A 50 7.52 -0.05 14.85
N LEU A 51 7.23 0.99 15.65
CA LEU A 51 7.74 2.35 15.43
C LEU A 51 9.26 2.40 15.23
N GLN A 52 10.03 1.70 16.06
CA GLN A 52 11.48 1.72 15.98
C GLN A 52 12.01 1.06 14.71
N ASP A 53 11.34 0.00 14.26
CA ASP A 53 11.74 -0.74 13.07
C ASP A 53 11.49 0.10 11.80
N ILE A 54 10.32 0.72 11.67
CA ILE A 54 10.04 1.60 10.53
C ILE A 54 10.87 2.88 10.58
N LEU A 55 11.19 3.41 11.75
CA LEU A 55 12.10 4.56 11.87
C LEU A 55 13.52 4.23 11.42
N ALA A 56 13.99 3.01 11.66
CA ALA A 56 15.28 2.54 11.14
C ALA A 56 15.25 2.46 9.60
N ASP A 57 14.18 1.95 9.02
CA ASP A 57 14.01 1.88 7.57
C ASP A 57 13.87 3.28 6.94
N THR A 58 12.98 4.12 7.43
CA THR A 58 12.79 5.49 6.91
C THR A 58 14.01 6.40 7.13
N GLY A 59 14.82 6.11 8.16
CA GLY A 59 16.08 6.79 8.45
C GLY A 59 17.28 6.31 7.62
N SER A 60 17.08 5.43 6.63
CA SER A 60 18.17 4.82 5.85
C SER A 60 18.84 5.76 4.84
N GLY A 61 18.48 7.05 4.80
CA GLY A 61 19.18 8.09 4.05
C GLY A 61 18.32 8.85 3.03
N HIS A 62 17.09 8.41 2.75
CA HIS A 62 16.12 9.18 1.98
C HIS A 62 15.38 10.21 2.86
N ASP A 63 14.93 11.33 2.30
CA ASP A 63 14.12 12.34 3.02
C ASP A 63 12.66 11.90 3.11
N ILE A 64 12.38 10.88 3.93
CA ILE A 64 11.01 10.43 4.19
C ILE A 64 10.39 11.34 5.25
N CYS A 65 9.41 12.16 4.86
CA CYS A 65 8.82 13.13 5.77
C CYS A 65 7.57 12.63 6.49
N GLN A 66 6.75 11.83 5.84
CA GLN A 66 5.49 11.29 6.36
C GLN A 66 5.25 9.89 5.84
N THR A 67 4.43 9.12 6.56
CA THR A 67 3.96 7.82 6.10
C THR A 67 2.46 7.67 6.31
N VAL A 68 1.84 6.73 5.57
CA VAL A 68 0.45 6.30 5.75
C VAL A 68 0.45 4.82 6.14
N PHE A 69 -0.21 4.51 7.25
CA PHE A 69 -0.43 3.13 7.70
C PHE A 69 -1.63 2.52 6.99
N LEU A 70 -1.50 1.28 6.57
CA LEU A 70 -2.60 0.46 6.06
C LEU A 70 -2.84 -0.74 6.97
N GLU A 71 -4.12 -1.07 7.15
CA GLU A 71 -4.58 -2.20 7.94
C GLU A 71 -3.82 -3.50 7.62
N CYS A 72 -3.63 -4.35 8.62
CA CYS A 72 -2.93 -5.63 8.47
C CYS A 72 -3.40 -6.72 9.43
N THR A 73 -4.58 -6.50 10.05
CA THR A 73 -5.20 -7.41 11.06
C THR A 73 -4.40 -7.56 12.35
N ALA A 74 -3.62 -6.56 12.72
CA ALA A 74 -2.88 -6.53 13.96
C ALA A 74 -3.67 -5.83 15.09
N PHE A 75 -3.45 -6.26 16.32
CA PHE A 75 -3.97 -5.58 17.53
C PHE A 75 -5.50 -5.37 17.56
N TYR A 76 -6.25 -6.27 16.99
CA TYR A 76 -7.71 -6.24 17.07
C TYR A 76 -8.17 -6.38 18.52
N ARG A 77 -9.28 -5.71 18.89
CA ARG A 77 -9.87 -5.86 20.19
C ARG A 77 -10.24 -7.32 20.47
N ALA A 78 -9.86 -7.84 21.63
CA ALA A 78 -10.16 -9.22 22.01
C ALA A 78 -11.65 -9.44 22.30
N ALA A 79 -12.37 -8.42 22.73
CA ALA A 79 -13.77 -8.45 23.12
C ALA A 79 -14.61 -7.44 22.34
N GLY A 80 -15.93 -7.59 22.39
CA GLY A 80 -16.89 -6.73 21.73
C GLY A 80 -17.43 -7.33 20.42
N PRO A 81 -18.29 -6.57 19.72
CA PRO A 81 -18.86 -7.01 18.44
C PRO A 81 -17.76 -7.26 17.40
N GLU A 82 -17.89 -8.34 16.63
CA GLU A 82 -16.90 -8.74 15.62
C GLU A 82 -16.56 -7.61 14.63
N ALA A 83 -17.58 -6.88 14.18
CA ALA A 83 -17.43 -5.75 13.28
C ALA A 83 -16.60 -4.58 13.85
N GLU A 84 -16.48 -4.49 15.18
CA GLU A 84 -15.77 -3.42 15.86
C GLU A 84 -14.34 -3.81 16.30
N LYS A 85 -13.96 -5.07 16.20
CA LYS A 85 -12.61 -5.53 16.58
C LYS A 85 -11.49 -4.79 15.86
N PRO A 86 -11.60 -4.47 14.54
CA PRO A 86 -10.58 -3.70 13.83
C PRO A 86 -10.31 -2.29 14.39
N ILE A 87 -11.21 -1.75 15.22
CA ILE A 87 -10.98 -0.45 15.88
C ILE A 87 -9.72 -0.49 16.75
N GLY A 88 -9.40 -1.64 17.36
CA GLY A 88 -8.18 -1.82 18.16
C GLY A 88 -6.89 -1.54 17.38
N GLU A 89 -6.85 -1.91 16.12
CA GLU A 89 -5.71 -1.60 15.24
C GLU A 89 -5.55 -0.08 15.05
N VAL A 90 -6.65 0.64 14.84
CA VAL A 90 -6.62 2.11 14.70
C VAL A 90 -6.17 2.79 16.00
N GLU A 91 -6.65 2.30 17.16
CA GLU A 91 -6.22 2.77 18.49
C GLU A 91 -4.72 2.60 18.69
N PHE A 92 -4.21 1.41 18.38
CA PHE A 92 -2.79 1.09 18.49
C PHE A 92 -1.94 2.00 17.57
N VAL A 93 -2.30 2.09 16.30
CA VAL A 93 -1.54 2.87 15.31
C VAL A 93 -1.58 4.36 15.64
N ASN A 94 -2.73 4.87 16.11
CA ASN A 94 -2.81 6.27 16.55
C ASN A 94 -1.87 6.55 17.72
N GLY A 95 -1.66 5.58 18.63
CA GLY A 95 -0.66 5.67 19.71
C GLY A 95 0.77 5.74 19.16
N GLN A 96 1.14 4.88 18.19
CA GLN A 96 2.45 4.90 17.53
C GLN A 96 2.67 6.24 16.77
N ALA A 97 1.65 6.73 16.08
CA ALA A 97 1.67 8.01 15.39
C ALA A 97 1.86 9.19 16.38
N ALA A 98 1.22 9.14 17.54
CA ALA A 98 1.40 10.15 18.60
C ALA A 98 2.83 10.16 19.14
N MET A 99 3.44 8.98 19.36
CA MET A 99 4.85 8.89 19.73
C MET A 99 5.75 9.56 18.69
N SER A 100 5.58 9.24 17.41
CA SER A 100 6.34 9.86 16.32
C SER A 100 6.11 11.37 16.22
N ALA A 101 4.89 11.84 16.46
CA ALA A 101 4.53 13.25 16.42
C ALA A 101 5.15 14.08 17.54
N SER A 102 5.60 13.46 18.66
CA SER A 102 6.26 14.15 19.78
C SER A 102 7.58 14.83 19.39
N GLY A 103 8.19 14.41 18.27
CA GLY A 103 9.49 14.90 17.82
C GLY A 103 10.69 14.23 18.51
N GLN A 104 10.47 13.37 19.51
CA GLN A 104 11.54 12.65 20.21
C GLN A 104 12.23 11.60 19.35
N TYR A 105 11.57 11.16 18.27
CA TYR A 105 12.02 10.09 17.39
C TYR A 105 12.49 10.61 16.00
N GLY A 106 12.90 11.87 15.92
CA GLY A 106 13.37 12.47 14.67
C GLY A 106 12.31 13.28 13.92
N THR A 107 12.58 13.55 12.63
CA THR A 107 11.76 14.45 11.80
C THR A 107 10.67 13.74 11.00
N THR A 108 10.82 12.46 10.73
CA THR A 108 9.81 11.65 10.03
C THR A 108 8.56 11.51 10.90
N ARG A 109 7.40 11.68 10.31
CA ARG A 109 6.10 11.50 10.98
C ARG A 109 5.44 10.22 10.49
N ILE A 110 5.49 9.18 11.31
CA ILE A 110 4.94 7.86 11.02
C ILE A 110 3.42 7.89 11.19
N ALA A 111 2.71 7.24 10.26
CA ALA A 111 1.25 7.07 10.26
C ALA A 111 0.49 8.40 10.42
N THR A 112 0.87 9.43 9.67
CA THR A 112 0.12 10.70 9.61
C THR A 112 -1.24 10.52 8.94
N GLY A 113 -1.41 9.46 8.14
CA GLY A 113 -2.67 8.91 7.69
C GLY A 113 -2.81 7.46 8.18
N ILE A 114 -4.03 7.07 8.53
CA ILE A 114 -4.39 5.71 8.94
C ILE A 114 -5.53 5.24 8.04
N VAL A 115 -5.31 4.13 7.36
CA VAL A 115 -6.31 3.40 6.58
C VAL A 115 -6.61 2.11 7.33
N GLY A 116 -7.83 2.00 7.86
CA GLY A 116 -8.27 0.84 8.64
C GLY A 116 -9.04 -0.19 7.83
N LEU A 117 -9.67 -1.13 8.52
CA LEU A 117 -10.58 -2.11 7.95
C LEU A 117 -12.00 -1.92 8.51
N ALA A 118 -13.00 -1.94 7.63
CA ALA A 118 -14.40 -2.15 8.00
C ALA A 118 -15.06 -3.06 6.97
N ASP A 119 -15.91 -4.00 7.42
CA ASP A 119 -16.63 -4.87 6.50
C ASP A 119 -17.81 -4.13 5.86
N LEU A 120 -17.62 -3.65 4.63
CA LEU A 120 -18.64 -2.91 3.89
C LEU A 120 -19.89 -3.74 3.60
N ARG A 121 -19.83 -5.08 3.70
CA ARG A 121 -21.00 -5.96 3.55
C ARG A 121 -21.98 -5.87 4.71
N LEU A 122 -21.67 -5.10 5.75
CA LEU A 122 -22.63 -4.67 6.76
C LEU A 122 -23.72 -3.73 6.19
N GLY A 123 -23.55 -3.27 4.95
CA GLY A 123 -24.40 -2.27 4.33
C GLY A 123 -24.35 -0.94 5.08
N ALA A 124 -25.45 -0.20 5.15
CA ALA A 124 -25.52 1.08 5.84
C ALA A 124 -25.09 1.02 7.33
N ARG A 125 -25.16 -0.16 7.97
CA ARG A 125 -24.74 -0.32 9.38
C ARG A 125 -23.23 -0.12 9.60
N VAL A 126 -22.41 -0.14 8.55
CA VAL A 126 -20.97 0.11 8.66
C VAL A 126 -20.69 1.53 9.14
N GLU A 127 -21.62 2.47 8.97
CA GLU A 127 -21.48 3.87 9.38
C GLU A 127 -21.05 3.99 10.84
N GLN A 128 -21.68 3.27 11.75
CA GLN A 128 -21.36 3.30 13.17
C GLN A 128 -19.94 2.81 13.47
N VAL A 129 -19.45 1.81 12.72
CA VAL A 129 -18.08 1.31 12.88
C VAL A 129 -17.09 2.35 12.39
N LEU A 130 -17.35 2.96 11.23
CA LEU A 130 -16.49 4.00 10.65
C LEU A 130 -16.42 5.25 11.51
N GLU A 131 -17.54 5.71 12.07
CA GLU A 131 -17.57 6.85 13.01
C GLU A 131 -16.70 6.58 14.25
N LYS A 132 -16.76 5.36 14.81
CA LYS A 132 -15.88 4.96 15.92
C LYS A 132 -14.40 4.96 15.51
N GLN A 133 -14.07 4.48 14.32
CA GLN A 133 -12.68 4.52 13.81
C GLN A 133 -12.20 5.95 13.59
N ILE A 134 -13.04 6.83 13.05
CA ILE A 134 -12.75 8.27 12.91
C ILE A 134 -12.45 8.88 14.29
N ALA A 135 -13.29 8.59 15.29
CA ALA A 135 -13.12 9.14 16.64
C ALA A 135 -11.80 8.71 17.29
N VAL A 136 -11.46 7.40 17.26
CA VAL A 136 -10.22 6.90 17.88
C VAL A 136 -8.97 7.22 17.05
N GLY A 137 -9.12 7.50 15.76
CA GLY A 137 -8.02 7.87 14.84
C GLY A 137 -7.45 9.27 15.08
N GLY A 138 -8.08 10.10 15.92
CA GLY A 138 -7.54 11.41 16.31
C GLY A 138 -7.20 12.34 15.15
N GLY A 139 -8.04 12.37 14.11
CA GLY A 139 -7.85 13.16 12.89
C GLY A 139 -6.92 12.53 11.84
N ARG A 140 -6.30 11.37 12.16
CA ARG A 140 -5.43 10.63 11.24
C ARG A 140 -6.16 9.58 10.42
N PHE A 141 -7.35 9.16 10.81
CA PHE A 141 -8.14 8.19 10.04
C PHE A 141 -8.58 8.82 8.71
N LYS A 142 -8.22 8.19 7.58
CA LYS A 142 -8.41 8.77 6.24
C LYS A 142 -9.33 7.93 5.36
N GLY A 143 -9.38 6.64 5.59
CA GLY A 143 -10.13 5.72 4.75
C GLY A 143 -10.06 4.29 5.27
N ILE A 144 -10.52 3.39 4.43
CA ILE A 144 -10.42 1.96 4.69
C ILE A 144 -9.81 1.24 3.49
N ARG A 145 -9.21 0.08 3.76
CA ARG A 145 -8.90 -0.92 2.76
C ARG A 145 -9.87 -2.09 2.89
N PHE A 146 -10.44 -2.51 1.77
CA PHE A 146 -11.18 -3.76 1.68
C PHE A 146 -10.47 -4.66 0.66
N VAL A 147 -9.93 -5.76 1.15
CA VAL A 147 -9.16 -6.70 0.34
C VAL A 147 -10.10 -7.59 -0.45
N ALA A 148 -10.00 -7.54 -1.79
CA ALA A 148 -10.70 -8.43 -2.70
C ALA A 148 -9.69 -9.12 -3.66
N SER A 149 -8.50 -9.41 -3.15
CA SER A 149 -7.47 -10.15 -3.87
C SER A 149 -7.83 -11.63 -3.94
N PHE A 150 -8.57 -11.98 -4.97
CA PHE A 150 -9.02 -13.34 -5.26
C PHE A 150 -8.68 -13.70 -6.72
N ASP A 151 -8.25 -14.92 -6.95
CA ASP A 151 -8.00 -15.45 -8.29
C ASP A 151 -8.59 -16.85 -8.43
N ASN A 152 -9.35 -17.10 -9.50
CA ASN A 152 -10.05 -18.37 -9.71
C ASN A 152 -9.08 -19.53 -10.00
N MET A 153 -7.91 -19.25 -10.59
CA MET A 153 -6.90 -20.25 -10.93
C MET A 153 -6.01 -20.58 -9.73
N GLU A 154 -5.92 -19.66 -8.76
CA GLU A 154 -5.09 -19.80 -7.56
C GLU A 154 -5.88 -19.36 -6.31
N PRO A 155 -7.02 -20.01 -5.99
CA PRO A 155 -7.91 -19.57 -4.92
C PRO A 155 -7.26 -19.61 -3.53
N GLN A 156 -6.16 -20.34 -3.36
CA GLN A 156 -5.38 -20.40 -2.11
C GLN A 156 -4.52 -19.14 -1.86
N ILE A 157 -4.35 -18.27 -2.85
CA ILE A 157 -3.52 -17.06 -2.72
C ILE A 157 -4.33 -15.87 -2.20
N HIS A 158 -5.58 -16.04 -1.82
CA HIS A 158 -6.38 -14.92 -1.33
C HIS A 158 -5.87 -14.36 0.01
N ASN A 159 -6.05 -13.07 0.19
CA ASN A 159 -5.65 -12.32 1.39
C ASN A 159 -6.77 -12.28 2.44
N GLY A 160 -7.28 -13.37 2.78
CA GLY A 160 -8.37 -13.83 3.62
C GLY A 160 -9.04 -12.99 4.71
N HIS A 161 -8.79 -11.69 4.82
CA HIS A 161 -9.39 -10.90 5.91
C HIS A 161 -10.91 -10.76 5.80
N THR A 162 -11.42 -10.73 4.58
CA THR A 162 -12.83 -10.41 4.30
C THR A 162 -13.58 -11.51 3.60
N ASN A 163 -12.92 -12.65 3.29
CA ASN A 163 -13.49 -13.74 2.47
C ASN A 163 -14.19 -13.20 1.22
N PRO A 164 -13.51 -12.43 0.36
CA PRO A 164 -14.11 -11.88 -0.83
C PRO A 164 -14.41 -13.00 -1.83
N THR A 165 -15.39 -12.74 -2.70
CA THR A 165 -15.56 -13.48 -3.95
C THR A 165 -14.97 -12.69 -5.11
N ALA A 166 -14.76 -13.34 -6.25
CA ALA A 166 -14.26 -12.68 -7.46
C ALA A 166 -15.13 -11.47 -7.90
N THR A 167 -16.40 -11.45 -7.53
CA THR A 167 -17.38 -10.44 -7.95
C THR A 167 -17.84 -9.51 -6.81
N THR A 168 -17.20 -9.56 -5.62
CA THR A 168 -17.63 -8.76 -4.45
C THR A 168 -17.76 -7.27 -4.79
N TYR A 169 -16.81 -6.69 -5.50
CA TYR A 169 -16.89 -5.28 -5.88
C TYR A 169 -17.98 -4.97 -6.90
N GLN A 170 -18.39 -5.93 -7.71
CA GLN A 170 -19.32 -5.74 -8.82
C GLN A 170 -20.76 -6.04 -8.42
N ASP A 171 -21.02 -7.13 -7.72
CA ASP A 171 -22.36 -7.72 -7.60
C ASP A 171 -22.95 -7.69 -6.17
N ASP A 172 -22.11 -7.45 -5.14
CA ASP A 172 -22.59 -7.45 -3.75
C ASP A 172 -23.33 -6.15 -3.42
N VAL A 173 -24.65 -6.20 -3.35
CA VAL A 173 -25.51 -5.05 -3.05
C VAL A 173 -25.19 -4.47 -1.67
N ARG A 174 -24.96 -5.31 -0.65
CA ARG A 174 -24.62 -4.82 0.70
C ARG A 174 -23.28 -4.14 0.71
N PHE A 175 -22.30 -4.68 -0.02
CA PHE A 175 -21.02 -4.01 -0.19
C PHE A 175 -21.21 -2.61 -0.81
N HIS A 176 -22.06 -2.47 -1.84
CA HIS A 176 -22.34 -1.17 -2.46
C HIS A 176 -23.02 -0.18 -1.51
N GLU A 177 -23.96 -0.65 -0.68
CA GLU A 177 -24.58 0.19 0.36
C GLU A 177 -23.55 0.70 1.36
N GLY A 178 -22.65 -0.18 1.83
CA GLY A 178 -21.56 0.20 2.74
C GLY A 178 -20.52 1.08 2.07
N PHE A 179 -20.22 0.85 0.79
CA PHE A 179 -19.30 1.66 0.02
C PHE A 179 -19.77 3.11 -0.14
N ALA A 180 -21.08 3.30 -0.34
CA ALA A 180 -21.68 4.64 -0.40
C ALA A 180 -21.51 5.44 0.91
N VAL A 181 -21.41 4.78 2.06
CA VAL A 181 -21.15 5.44 3.36
C VAL A 181 -19.79 6.11 3.38
N LEU A 182 -18.79 5.58 2.68
CA LEU A 182 -17.45 6.18 2.63
C LEU A 182 -17.49 7.61 2.07
N GLY A 183 -18.23 7.81 0.97
CA GLY A 183 -18.42 9.14 0.37
C GLY A 183 -19.14 10.11 1.31
N LYS A 184 -20.19 9.63 2.03
CA LYS A 184 -20.90 10.42 3.05
C LYS A 184 -19.98 10.91 4.16
N LEU A 185 -19.04 10.06 4.60
CA LEU A 185 -18.09 10.37 5.68
C LEU A 185 -16.78 11.02 5.17
N GLY A 186 -16.65 11.23 3.86
CA GLY A 186 -15.46 11.80 3.24
C GLY A 186 -14.21 10.91 3.38
N LEU A 187 -14.38 9.59 3.43
CA LEU A 187 -13.30 8.63 3.54
C LEU A 187 -12.80 8.16 2.17
N THR A 188 -11.52 7.81 2.07
CA THR A 188 -10.94 7.18 0.88
C THR A 188 -11.13 5.67 0.90
N PHE A 189 -10.95 5.05 -0.26
CA PHE A 189 -10.98 3.60 -0.41
C PHE A 189 -9.69 3.10 -1.05
N ASP A 190 -8.97 2.23 -0.34
CA ASP A 190 -7.80 1.52 -0.84
C ASP A 190 -8.24 0.14 -1.33
N ALA A 191 -8.02 -0.15 -2.61
CA ALA A 191 -8.44 -1.39 -3.25
C ALA A 191 -7.23 -2.31 -3.44
N TRP A 192 -7.24 -3.47 -2.77
CA TRP A 192 -6.26 -4.51 -3.03
C TRP A 192 -6.90 -5.66 -3.80
N VAL A 193 -6.57 -5.76 -5.07
CA VAL A 193 -6.99 -6.82 -5.99
C VAL A 193 -5.78 -7.38 -6.74
N TYR A 194 -5.89 -8.61 -7.25
CA TYR A 194 -4.96 -9.11 -8.26
C TYR A 194 -5.34 -8.63 -9.64
N HIS A 195 -4.45 -8.79 -10.62
CA HIS A 195 -4.66 -8.32 -11.98
C HIS A 195 -5.99 -8.79 -12.59
N THR A 196 -6.46 -10.00 -12.25
CA THR A 196 -7.74 -10.55 -12.69
C THR A 196 -8.96 -9.84 -12.09
N GLY A 197 -8.78 -9.12 -10.98
CA GLY A 197 -9.83 -8.35 -10.31
C GLY A 197 -9.94 -6.88 -10.76
N ILE A 198 -9.00 -6.36 -11.56
CA ILE A 198 -9.03 -4.97 -12.02
C ILE A 198 -10.32 -4.60 -12.77
N PRO A 199 -10.90 -5.47 -13.63
CA PRO A 199 -12.19 -5.16 -14.28
C PRO A 199 -13.34 -4.95 -13.29
N THR A 200 -13.39 -5.69 -12.17
CA THR A 200 -14.43 -5.51 -11.16
C THR A 200 -14.27 -4.20 -10.40
N LEU A 201 -13.02 -3.79 -10.12
CA LEU A 201 -12.73 -2.48 -9.56
C LEU A 201 -13.11 -1.35 -10.53
N THR A 202 -12.87 -1.53 -11.84
CA THR A 202 -13.28 -0.58 -12.86
C THR A 202 -14.81 -0.37 -12.88
N ALA A 203 -15.57 -1.45 -12.73
CA ALA A 203 -17.03 -1.39 -12.64
C ALA A 203 -17.48 -0.63 -11.38
N LEU A 204 -16.84 -0.90 -10.23
CA LEU A 204 -17.09 -0.18 -8.97
C LEU A 204 -16.78 1.31 -9.10
N ALA A 205 -15.62 1.66 -9.65
CA ALA A 205 -15.19 3.04 -9.81
C ALA A 205 -16.13 3.85 -10.71
N ARG A 206 -16.67 3.24 -11.76
CA ARG A 206 -17.68 3.86 -12.64
C ARG A 206 -19.03 4.05 -11.97
N LYS A 207 -19.42 3.10 -11.13
CA LYS A 207 -20.67 3.17 -10.37
C LYS A 207 -20.64 4.27 -9.32
N PHE A 208 -19.46 4.52 -8.72
CA PHE A 208 -19.27 5.50 -7.65
C PHE A 208 -18.21 6.55 -8.07
N SER A 209 -18.52 7.30 -9.12
CA SER A 209 -17.57 8.21 -9.79
C SER A 209 -17.04 9.33 -8.89
N ASP A 210 -17.73 9.69 -7.82
CA ASP A 210 -17.33 10.73 -6.87
C ASP A 210 -16.50 10.20 -5.69
N GLN A 211 -16.40 8.85 -5.56
CA GLN A 211 -15.66 8.22 -4.47
C GLN A 211 -14.16 8.16 -4.79
N PRO A 212 -13.27 8.77 -3.97
CA PRO A 212 -11.83 8.62 -4.14
C PRO A 212 -11.39 7.17 -3.87
N ILE A 213 -10.78 6.56 -4.88
CA ILE A 213 -10.27 5.18 -4.85
C ILE A 213 -8.78 5.20 -5.18
N VAL A 214 -7.98 4.36 -4.52
CA VAL A 214 -6.62 4.07 -4.95
C VAL A 214 -6.43 2.57 -5.12
N LEU A 215 -5.85 2.17 -6.26
CA LEU A 215 -5.45 0.80 -6.50
C LEU A 215 -4.08 0.54 -5.89
N ASP A 216 -3.99 -0.41 -4.95
CA ASP A 216 -2.74 -0.82 -4.31
C ASP A 216 -1.86 -1.67 -5.26
N HIS A 217 -0.54 -1.55 -5.09
CA HIS A 217 0.47 -2.49 -5.58
C HIS A 217 0.43 -2.75 -7.10
N CYS A 218 0.23 -1.68 -7.89
CA CYS A 218 0.10 -1.80 -9.36
C CYS A 218 -0.99 -2.81 -9.79
N GLY A 219 -1.99 -3.08 -8.93
CA GLY A 219 -3.03 -4.07 -9.22
C GLY A 219 -2.54 -5.51 -9.24
N GLY A 220 -1.53 -5.84 -8.43
CA GLY A 220 -1.09 -7.20 -8.10
C GLY A 220 -0.91 -8.17 -9.26
N PRO A 221 0.01 -7.91 -10.22
CA PRO A 221 0.26 -8.85 -11.31
C PRO A 221 0.82 -10.16 -10.76
N LEU A 222 0.05 -11.24 -10.86
CA LEU A 222 0.44 -12.57 -10.36
C LEU A 222 1.55 -13.18 -11.21
N GLY A 223 2.49 -13.86 -10.54
CA GLY A 223 3.63 -14.52 -11.17
C GLY A 223 4.00 -15.85 -10.51
N LEU A 224 3.07 -16.48 -9.78
CA LEU A 224 3.29 -17.77 -9.12
C LEU A 224 2.20 -18.77 -9.50
N GLY A 225 2.38 -20.04 -9.15
CA GLY A 225 1.42 -21.11 -9.42
C GLY A 225 1.06 -21.21 -10.90
N TYR A 226 -0.22 -21.17 -11.23
CA TYR A 226 -0.73 -21.18 -12.61
C TYR A 226 -0.12 -20.06 -13.48
N TRP A 227 0.15 -18.90 -12.88
CA TRP A 227 0.65 -17.72 -13.55
C TRP A 227 2.18 -17.67 -13.71
N ALA A 228 2.94 -18.59 -13.10
CA ALA A 228 4.41 -18.56 -13.08
C ALA A 228 5.03 -18.61 -14.49
N SER A 229 4.46 -19.40 -15.39
CA SER A 229 4.93 -19.54 -16.79
C SER A 229 4.17 -18.66 -17.79
N ARG A 230 3.28 -17.77 -17.32
CA ARG A 230 2.35 -16.98 -18.17
C ARG A 230 2.57 -15.48 -18.04
N ARG A 231 3.78 -15.06 -17.75
CA ARG A 231 4.10 -13.64 -17.47
C ARG A 231 3.69 -12.70 -18.61
N ASP A 232 3.85 -13.10 -19.86
CA ASP A 232 3.47 -12.28 -21.02
C ASP A 232 1.94 -12.15 -21.17
N GLU A 233 1.21 -13.22 -20.85
CA GLU A 233 -0.26 -13.21 -20.81
C GLU A 233 -0.75 -12.28 -19.70
N VAL A 234 -0.18 -12.39 -18.48
CA VAL A 234 -0.46 -11.50 -17.36
C VAL A 234 -0.18 -10.04 -17.73
N LEU A 235 1.00 -9.77 -18.28
CA LEU A 235 1.40 -8.40 -18.63
C LEU A 235 0.47 -7.80 -19.70
N THR A 236 0.03 -8.59 -20.68
CA THR A 236 -0.85 -8.14 -21.76
C THR A 236 -2.25 -7.80 -21.22
N SER A 237 -2.87 -8.71 -20.46
CA SER A 237 -4.21 -8.49 -19.89
C SER A 237 -4.19 -7.38 -18.83
N TRP A 238 -3.20 -7.39 -17.95
CA TRP A 238 -3.00 -6.37 -16.93
C TRP A 238 -2.85 -4.96 -17.56
N ARG A 239 -2.02 -4.78 -18.61
CA ARG A 239 -1.86 -3.49 -19.30
C ARG A 239 -3.17 -2.95 -19.88
N ARG A 240 -3.96 -3.83 -20.50
CA ARG A 240 -5.28 -3.47 -21.02
C ARG A 240 -6.16 -2.94 -19.89
N ASP A 241 -6.22 -3.68 -18.79
CA ASP A 241 -7.14 -3.41 -17.70
C ASP A 241 -6.70 -2.20 -16.85
N ILE A 242 -5.39 -1.97 -16.67
CA ILE A 242 -4.83 -0.75 -16.08
C ILE A 242 -5.20 0.50 -16.90
N ARG A 243 -5.06 0.43 -18.23
CA ARG A 243 -5.44 1.56 -19.10
C ARG A 243 -6.93 1.84 -19.07
N GLU A 244 -7.74 0.81 -18.95
CA GLU A 244 -9.18 0.95 -18.84
C GLU A 244 -9.61 1.54 -17.50
N LEU A 245 -9.01 1.10 -16.39
CA LEU A 245 -9.22 1.65 -15.06
C LEU A 245 -8.78 3.14 -14.98
N ALA A 246 -7.69 3.49 -15.65
CA ALA A 246 -7.17 4.85 -15.66
C ALA A 246 -8.12 5.89 -16.28
N ARG A 247 -9.15 5.45 -17.05
CA ARG A 247 -10.22 6.32 -17.54
C ARG A 247 -11.20 6.76 -16.45
N CYS A 248 -11.17 6.12 -15.29
CA CYS A 248 -11.93 6.53 -14.11
C CYS A 248 -11.14 7.62 -13.39
N GLU A 249 -11.58 8.88 -13.48
CA GLU A 249 -10.85 10.04 -12.93
C GLU A 249 -10.76 10.03 -11.40
N ASN A 250 -11.69 9.34 -10.73
CA ASN A 250 -11.72 9.13 -9.29
C ASN A 250 -10.74 8.06 -8.79
N VAL A 251 -9.96 7.43 -9.69
CA VAL A 251 -9.01 6.38 -9.33
C VAL A 251 -7.58 6.88 -9.42
N MET A 252 -6.81 6.62 -8.37
CA MET A 252 -5.36 6.76 -8.30
C MET A 252 -4.69 5.38 -8.23
N ILE A 253 -3.37 5.33 -8.38
CA ILE A 253 -2.60 4.08 -8.33
C ILE A 253 -1.35 4.23 -7.45
N LYS A 254 -1.06 3.19 -6.67
CA LYS A 254 0.21 3.06 -5.94
C LYS A 254 1.21 2.26 -6.75
N LEU A 255 2.40 2.83 -6.87
CA LEU A 255 3.52 2.33 -7.65
C LEU A 255 4.49 1.58 -6.72
N GLY A 256 4.18 0.34 -6.40
CA GLY A 256 4.98 -0.50 -5.51
C GLY A 256 4.36 -1.87 -5.31
N GLY A 257 4.67 -2.52 -4.20
CA GLY A 257 4.17 -3.86 -3.87
C GLY A 257 4.69 -4.97 -4.79
N LEU A 258 5.59 -4.65 -5.73
CA LEU A 258 6.11 -5.61 -6.71
C LEU A 258 7.19 -6.55 -6.12
N GLY A 259 7.65 -6.30 -4.91
CA GLY A 259 8.54 -7.18 -4.17
C GLY A 259 7.85 -8.37 -3.51
N MET A 260 6.53 -8.38 -3.46
CA MET A 260 5.78 -9.49 -2.88
C MET A 260 6.02 -10.81 -3.63
N ARG A 261 6.02 -11.92 -2.90
CA ARG A 261 6.20 -13.26 -3.47
C ARG A 261 5.17 -13.60 -4.55
N VAL A 262 3.95 -13.08 -4.42
CA VAL A 262 2.85 -13.32 -5.37
C VAL A 262 3.18 -12.85 -6.79
N ASN A 263 4.10 -11.88 -6.93
CA ASN A 263 4.50 -11.33 -8.22
C ASN A 263 5.56 -12.20 -8.96
N GLY A 264 6.12 -13.21 -8.28
CA GLY A 264 6.98 -14.22 -8.89
C GLY A 264 8.35 -13.73 -9.38
N PHE A 265 8.87 -12.61 -8.84
CA PHE A 265 10.24 -12.16 -9.15
C PHE A 265 11.31 -12.94 -8.40
N ASP A 266 10.94 -13.62 -7.31
CA ASP A 266 11.79 -14.54 -6.53
C ASP A 266 13.12 -13.93 -6.05
N PHE A 267 13.16 -12.61 -5.83
CA PHE A 267 14.36 -11.91 -5.35
C PHE A 267 14.88 -12.49 -4.03
N HIS A 268 13.98 -12.92 -3.14
CA HIS A 268 14.30 -13.54 -1.85
C HIS A 268 15.03 -14.88 -1.95
N LYS A 269 15.07 -15.50 -3.13
CA LYS A 269 15.78 -16.78 -3.38
C LYS A 269 17.23 -16.60 -3.83
N ARG A 270 17.66 -15.33 -4.08
CA ARG A 270 19.01 -15.03 -4.55
C ARG A 270 20.03 -15.08 -3.43
N GLU A 271 21.31 -15.26 -3.75
CA GLU A 271 22.42 -15.23 -2.79
C GLU A 271 22.57 -13.86 -2.11
N ARG A 272 22.21 -12.78 -2.79
CA ARG A 272 22.14 -11.40 -2.29
C ARG A 272 20.84 -10.73 -2.72
N PRO A 273 20.42 -9.67 -2.02
CA PRO A 273 19.33 -8.81 -2.50
C PRO A 273 19.65 -8.22 -3.87
N PRO A 274 18.64 -7.92 -4.69
CA PRO A 274 18.82 -7.18 -5.92
C PRO A 274 19.37 -5.77 -5.64
N THR A 275 20.08 -5.20 -6.60
CA THR A 275 20.40 -3.77 -6.63
C THR A 275 19.17 -2.96 -7.06
N SER A 276 19.21 -1.64 -6.84
CA SER A 276 18.16 -0.75 -7.33
C SER A 276 18.05 -0.74 -8.87
N GLU A 277 19.11 -1.01 -9.57
CA GLU A 277 19.11 -1.18 -11.04
C GLU A 277 18.37 -2.46 -11.45
N GLU A 278 18.64 -3.58 -10.76
CA GLU A 278 17.97 -4.85 -11.01
C GLU A 278 16.48 -4.76 -10.71
N LEU A 279 16.10 -4.09 -9.60
CA LEU A 279 14.68 -3.83 -9.27
C LEU A 279 14.03 -2.94 -10.32
N ALA A 280 14.65 -1.82 -10.66
CA ALA A 280 14.12 -0.90 -11.66
C ALA A 280 13.94 -1.57 -13.02
N ALA A 281 14.90 -2.38 -13.47
CA ALA A 281 14.79 -3.13 -14.72
C ALA A 281 13.61 -4.11 -14.70
N ALA A 282 13.42 -4.85 -13.59
CA ALA A 282 12.34 -5.83 -13.46
C ALA A 282 10.96 -5.17 -13.38
N TRP A 283 10.85 -4.02 -12.72
CA TRP A 283 9.57 -3.34 -12.47
C TRP A 283 9.19 -2.33 -13.54
N ARG A 284 10.14 -1.91 -14.38
CA ARG A 284 9.94 -0.92 -15.44
C ARG A 284 8.68 -1.13 -16.28
N PRO A 285 8.39 -2.34 -16.81
CA PRO A 285 7.21 -2.56 -17.65
C PRO A 285 5.88 -2.27 -16.92
N TYR A 286 5.86 -2.42 -15.61
CA TYR A 286 4.68 -2.18 -14.78
C TYR A 286 4.57 -0.71 -14.38
N ILE A 287 5.64 -0.15 -13.81
CA ILE A 287 5.66 1.22 -13.30
C ILE A 287 5.46 2.23 -14.42
N GLU A 288 6.17 2.10 -15.55
CA GLU A 288 6.00 3.01 -16.69
C GLU A 288 4.59 2.94 -17.27
N THR A 289 4.02 1.74 -17.44
CA THR A 289 2.63 1.61 -17.90
C THR A 289 1.64 2.31 -16.96
N CYS A 290 1.83 2.21 -15.64
CA CYS A 290 0.99 2.90 -14.66
C CYS A 290 1.14 4.43 -14.75
N ILE A 291 2.37 4.93 -14.82
CA ILE A 291 2.63 6.38 -14.94
C ILE A 291 2.08 6.94 -16.26
N GLU A 292 2.26 6.22 -17.38
CA GLU A 292 1.70 6.60 -18.69
C GLU A 292 0.17 6.66 -18.66
N ALA A 293 -0.49 5.69 -17.99
CA ALA A 293 -1.94 5.59 -17.98
C ALA A 293 -2.59 6.62 -17.03
N PHE A 294 -2.07 6.79 -15.83
CA PHE A 294 -2.67 7.64 -14.79
C PHE A 294 -2.10 9.07 -14.75
N GLY A 295 -0.89 9.26 -15.24
CA GLY A 295 -0.13 10.49 -15.09
C GLY A 295 0.40 10.70 -13.65
N PRO A 296 1.37 11.62 -13.46
CA PRO A 296 2.04 11.80 -12.17
C PRO A 296 1.11 12.31 -11.06
N LYS A 297 0.01 12.98 -11.40
CA LYS A 297 -0.97 13.51 -10.43
C LYS A 297 -1.92 12.46 -9.86
N ARG A 298 -1.95 11.27 -10.46
CA ARG A 298 -2.80 10.16 -10.00
C ARG A 298 -1.99 8.88 -9.73
N ALA A 299 -0.66 8.98 -9.64
CA ALA A 299 0.24 7.90 -9.32
C ALA A 299 1.16 8.29 -8.16
N MET A 300 1.42 7.38 -7.22
CA MET A 300 2.27 7.61 -6.07
C MET A 300 3.12 6.38 -5.74
N PHE A 301 4.43 6.56 -5.55
CA PHE A 301 5.31 5.48 -5.12
C PHE A 301 5.02 5.08 -3.67
N GLU A 302 5.07 3.77 -3.38
CA GLU A 302 4.85 3.19 -2.06
C GLU A 302 5.90 2.12 -1.72
N SER A 303 6.23 1.95 -0.44
CA SER A 303 7.18 0.90 -0.02
C SER A 303 6.54 -0.47 0.20
N ASN A 304 5.32 -0.52 0.70
CA ASN A 304 4.66 -1.74 1.20
C ASN A 304 5.47 -2.46 2.29
N PHE A 305 6.21 -1.71 3.12
CA PHE A 305 7.04 -2.29 4.18
C PHE A 305 6.22 -2.64 5.43
N PRO A 306 6.56 -3.74 6.10
CA PRO A 306 7.71 -4.62 5.86
C PRO A 306 7.44 -5.77 4.87
N VAL A 307 6.28 -5.87 4.23
CA VAL A 307 5.97 -7.00 3.34
C VAL A 307 7.01 -7.14 2.22
N ASP A 308 7.35 -6.06 1.57
CA ASP A 308 8.33 -6.04 0.47
C ASP A 308 9.80 -6.10 0.94
N LYS A 309 10.06 -5.94 2.25
CA LYS A 309 11.41 -6.09 2.84
C LYS A 309 12.01 -7.48 2.62
N LEU A 310 11.18 -8.49 2.34
CA LEU A 310 11.64 -9.81 1.92
C LEU A 310 12.46 -9.80 0.62
N SER A 311 12.28 -8.82 -0.23
CA SER A 311 12.92 -8.73 -1.55
C SER A 311 14.04 -7.70 -1.63
N GLY A 312 14.21 -6.82 -0.63
CA GLY A 312 15.27 -5.82 -0.63
C GLY A 312 15.11 -4.80 0.50
N SER A 313 16.16 -4.02 0.77
CA SER A 313 16.13 -2.99 1.80
C SER A 313 15.36 -1.74 1.36
N TYR A 314 14.85 -0.99 2.32
CA TYR A 314 14.11 0.26 2.11
C TYR A 314 14.90 1.26 1.25
N ALA A 315 16.19 1.43 1.55
CA ALA A 315 17.06 2.31 0.79
C ALA A 315 17.17 1.91 -0.70
N VAL A 316 17.29 0.62 -0.99
CA VAL A 316 17.39 0.10 -2.36
C VAL A 316 16.07 0.25 -3.11
N TYR A 317 14.93 0.08 -2.43
CA TYR A 317 13.59 0.29 -3.02
C TYR A 317 13.42 1.74 -3.50
N TRP A 318 13.68 2.71 -2.62
CA TRP A 318 13.53 4.13 -3.00
C TRP A 318 14.54 4.55 -4.06
N ASN A 319 15.75 3.98 -4.07
CA ASN A 319 16.69 4.15 -5.18
C ASN A 319 16.10 3.61 -6.50
N ALA A 320 15.46 2.42 -6.48
CA ALA A 320 14.85 1.85 -7.67
C ALA A 320 13.72 2.75 -8.22
N PHE A 321 12.87 3.29 -7.34
CA PHE A 321 11.81 4.23 -7.73
C PHE A 321 12.38 5.52 -8.32
N LYS A 322 13.44 6.07 -7.72
CA LYS A 322 14.13 7.26 -8.26
C LYS A 322 14.77 7.00 -9.63
N ARG A 323 15.31 5.78 -9.87
CA ARG A 323 15.79 5.36 -11.21
C ARG A 323 14.65 5.27 -12.22
N LEU A 324 13.49 4.75 -11.83
CA LEU A 324 12.31 4.67 -12.70
C LEU A 324 11.74 6.04 -13.05
N ALA A 325 11.88 7.01 -12.14
CA ALA A 325 11.45 8.38 -12.36
C ALA A 325 12.57 9.31 -12.86
N ALA A 326 13.75 8.78 -13.28
CA ALA A 326 14.90 9.62 -13.63
C ALA A 326 14.62 10.60 -14.78
N GLY A 327 13.74 10.25 -15.73
CA GLY A 327 13.34 11.11 -16.84
C GLY A 327 12.22 12.11 -16.52
N ALA A 328 11.62 12.04 -15.32
CA ALA A 328 10.56 12.95 -14.92
C ALA A 328 11.11 14.34 -14.53
N SER A 329 10.35 15.38 -14.82
CA SER A 329 10.64 16.74 -14.36
C SER A 329 10.57 16.85 -12.83
N ALA A 330 11.09 17.93 -12.27
CA ALA A 330 11.04 18.19 -10.82
C ALA A 330 9.59 18.20 -10.29
N ASP A 331 8.65 18.79 -11.05
CA ASP A 331 7.24 18.84 -10.67
C ASP A 331 6.58 17.44 -10.73
N GLU A 332 6.89 16.65 -11.74
CA GLU A 332 6.39 15.27 -11.84
C GLU A 332 6.95 14.39 -10.72
N LYS A 333 8.25 14.52 -10.38
CA LYS A 333 8.83 13.85 -9.22
C LYS A 333 8.14 14.29 -7.93
N ALA A 334 7.86 15.58 -7.75
CA ALA A 334 7.14 16.07 -6.59
C ALA A 334 5.74 15.44 -6.47
N GLN A 335 5.03 15.25 -7.59
CA GLN A 335 3.76 14.54 -7.60
C GLN A 335 3.95 13.07 -7.21
N LEU A 336 4.78 12.32 -7.94
CA LEU A 336 4.97 10.88 -7.77
C LEU A 336 5.46 10.48 -6.37
N PHE A 337 6.31 11.30 -5.76
CA PHE A 337 6.94 10.98 -4.48
C PHE A 337 6.27 11.63 -3.25
N ARG A 338 5.38 12.60 -3.44
CA ARG A 338 4.85 13.36 -2.31
C ARG A 338 3.43 13.90 -2.49
N GLU A 339 3.21 14.78 -3.49
CA GLU A 339 2.00 15.61 -3.52
C GLU A 339 0.72 14.81 -3.82
N THR A 340 0.81 13.78 -4.67
CA THR A 340 -0.32 12.89 -4.96
C THR A 340 -0.79 12.17 -3.69
N ALA A 341 0.14 11.60 -2.91
CA ALA A 341 -0.19 10.96 -1.63
C ALA A 341 -0.75 11.95 -0.61
N ARG A 342 -0.12 13.17 -0.53
CA ARG A 342 -0.60 14.23 0.37
C ARG A 342 -2.02 14.64 0.06
N SER A 343 -2.33 14.87 -1.20
CA SER A 343 -3.65 15.28 -1.65
C SER A 343 -4.69 14.20 -1.41
N PHE A 344 -4.41 12.96 -1.85
CA PHE A 344 -5.34 11.85 -1.74
C PHE A 344 -5.74 11.56 -0.29
N TYR A 345 -4.77 11.45 0.62
CA TYR A 345 -5.03 11.20 2.04
C TYR A 345 -5.23 12.46 2.87
N ARG A 346 -5.25 13.64 2.24
CA ARG A 346 -5.43 14.93 2.94
C ARG A 346 -4.47 15.07 4.12
N LEU A 347 -3.18 14.78 3.87
CA LEU A 347 -2.14 14.85 4.90
C LEU A 347 -1.75 16.30 5.18
N PRO A 348 -1.45 16.65 6.44
CA PRO A 348 -1.01 18.00 6.78
C PRO A 348 0.32 18.34 6.11
N ARG A 349 0.51 19.61 5.76
CA ARG A 349 1.85 20.12 5.44
C ARG A 349 2.65 20.21 6.74
N LEU A 350 3.82 19.58 6.76
CA LEU A 350 4.73 19.69 7.89
C LEU A 350 5.57 20.96 7.72
N TYR A 351 5.23 22.00 8.44
CA TYR A 351 6.05 23.20 8.55
C TYR A 351 7.16 22.92 9.57
N GLY A 352 8.41 22.84 9.12
CA GLY A 352 9.58 22.83 9.99
C GLY A 352 10.44 24.04 9.69
N PRO A 353 11.16 24.62 10.68
CA PRO A 353 11.92 25.85 10.51
C PRO A 353 13.00 25.81 9.42
N ASN A 354 13.34 24.63 8.91
CA ASN A 354 14.34 24.45 7.85
C ASN A 354 13.75 24.00 6.48
N ARG A 355 12.44 23.87 6.32
CA ARG A 355 11.81 23.40 5.06
C ARG A 355 11.18 24.53 4.24
N GLU A 356 10.95 25.73 4.82
CA GLU A 356 10.41 26.90 4.11
C GLU A 356 11.43 27.63 3.23
N SER A 357 12.72 27.43 3.44
CA SER A 357 13.79 28.15 2.74
C SER A 357 14.28 27.48 1.45
N ARG A 358 13.63 26.38 1.00
CA ARG A 358 14.02 25.62 -0.19
C ARG A 358 12.94 25.56 -1.28
N GLN A 359 12.03 26.54 -1.31
CA GLN A 359 11.11 26.76 -2.45
C GLN A 359 11.67 27.80 -3.39
#